data_5217aca11d43da887b867c83dbe2a10f
#
_entry.id   5217aca11d43da887b867c83dbe2a10f
#
_cell.length_a   1.000
_cell.length_b   1.000
_cell.length_c   1.000
_cell.angle_alpha   90.00
_cell.angle_beta   90.00
_cell.angle_gamma   90.00
#
_symmetry.space_group_name_H-M   'P 1'
#
loop_
_entity.id
_entity.type
_entity.pdbx_description
1 polymer ?
#
loop_
_entity_poly.entity_id
_entity_poly.type
_entity_poly.pdbx_seq_one_letter_code
_entity_poly.pdbx_strand_id
1 'polypeptide(L)'
;DTTNDHLKKTPKRSYNYFKEYTKKTDLDFIQFCSKNNIKSTQSNSSSQVNISISLDNISVHSICKHHLLPFYGNVYISYISKGFVLGLSKFKRIIDFLSKEFTTQEDLTYRIATYILKILPVKTLYVTLKCVHSCMIVRGIKDLNSTTTTKICLHERDEGIINEIMKDI
;
A
#
# COMPACT_ATOMS: atom_id res chain seq x y z
N ASP A 1 2.18 -14.61 -33.79
CA ASP A 1 1.53 -15.79 -34.39
C ASP A 1 0.14 -15.96 -33.78
N THR A 2 -0.89 -15.54 -34.50
CA THR A 2 -2.30 -15.61 -34.07
C THR A 2 -2.93 -16.99 -34.35
N THR A 3 -2.18 -17.89 -34.96
CA THR A 3 -2.63 -19.26 -35.32
C THR A 3 -2.50 -20.25 -34.15
N ASN A 4 -1.70 -19.91 -33.12
CA ASN A 4 -1.53 -20.76 -31.97
C ASN A 4 -2.73 -20.61 -31.01
N ASP A 5 -3.50 -21.68 -30.82
CA ASP A 5 -4.67 -21.70 -29.94
C ASP A 5 -4.38 -21.29 -28.49
N HIS A 6 -3.17 -21.54 -28.00
CA HIS A 6 -2.74 -21.09 -26.67
C HIS A 6 -2.62 -19.58 -26.57
N LEU A 7 -2.25 -18.89 -27.65
CA LEU A 7 -2.06 -17.44 -27.71
C LEU A 7 -3.33 -16.66 -28.09
N LYS A 8 -4.31 -17.31 -28.70
CA LYS A 8 -5.54 -16.69 -29.21
C LYS A 8 -6.28 -15.83 -28.17
N LYS A 9 -6.27 -16.23 -26.90
CA LYS A 9 -6.93 -15.52 -25.81
C LYS A 9 -5.99 -14.60 -25.02
N THR A 10 -4.69 -14.59 -25.34
CA THR A 10 -3.67 -13.81 -24.60
C THR A 10 -3.94 -12.30 -24.59
N PRO A 11 -4.30 -11.64 -25.72
CA PRO A 11 -4.59 -10.21 -25.71
C PRO A 11 -5.72 -9.85 -24.72
N LYS A 12 -6.81 -10.64 -24.71
CA LYS A 12 -7.93 -10.43 -23.79
C LYS A 12 -7.53 -10.67 -22.33
N ARG A 13 -6.71 -11.69 -22.06
CA ARG A 13 -6.21 -11.97 -20.70
C ARG A 13 -5.31 -10.83 -20.20
N SER A 14 -4.39 -10.35 -21.04
CA SER A 14 -3.51 -9.24 -20.71
C SER A 14 -4.30 -7.95 -20.47
N TYR A 15 -5.27 -7.66 -21.34
CA TYR A 15 -6.16 -6.51 -21.15
C TYR A 15 -6.90 -6.58 -19.80
N ASN A 16 -7.51 -7.72 -19.48
CA ASN A 16 -8.24 -7.90 -18.22
C ASN A 16 -7.31 -7.76 -17.01
N TYR A 17 -6.08 -8.29 -17.09
CA TYR A 17 -5.08 -8.13 -16.05
C TYR A 17 -4.74 -6.66 -15.80
N PHE A 18 -4.37 -5.92 -16.84
CA PHE A 18 -4.03 -4.50 -16.69
C PHE A 18 -5.23 -3.62 -16.30
N LYS A 19 -6.46 -4.01 -16.68
CA LYS A 19 -7.67 -3.30 -16.29
C LYS A 19 -7.89 -3.28 -14.77
N GLU A 20 -7.32 -4.22 -14.03
CA GLU A 20 -7.38 -4.23 -12.57
C GLU A 20 -6.56 -3.08 -11.94
N TYR A 21 -5.56 -2.56 -12.68
CA TYR A 21 -4.62 -1.53 -12.22
C TYR A 21 -5.05 -0.16 -12.72
N THR A 22 -6.08 0.40 -12.10
CA THR A 22 -6.58 1.74 -12.44
C THR A 22 -6.25 2.73 -11.34
N LYS A 23 -6.03 3.99 -11.71
CA LYS A 23 -5.80 5.06 -10.73
C LYS A 23 -6.97 5.13 -9.74
N LYS A 24 -6.66 5.24 -8.45
CA LYS A 24 -7.61 5.38 -7.36
C LYS A 24 -7.65 6.84 -6.90
N THR A 25 -8.85 7.34 -6.68
CA THR A 25 -9.09 8.66 -6.11
C THR A 25 -9.41 8.54 -4.61
N ASP A 26 -9.41 9.66 -3.90
CA ASP A 26 -9.87 9.70 -2.51
C ASP A 26 -11.33 9.29 -2.37
N LEU A 27 -12.17 9.64 -3.34
CA LEU A 27 -13.57 9.22 -3.36
C LEU A 27 -13.69 7.70 -3.46
N ASP A 28 -12.87 7.06 -4.33
CA ASP A 28 -12.83 5.59 -4.42
C ASP A 28 -12.43 4.96 -3.09
N PHE A 29 -11.47 5.58 -2.38
CA PHE A 29 -11.05 5.11 -1.05
C PHE A 29 -12.14 5.25 0.00
N ILE A 30 -12.83 6.39 0.03
CA ILE A 30 -13.96 6.62 0.95
C ILE A 30 -15.06 5.58 0.72
N GLN A 31 -15.44 5.36 -0.55
CA GLN A 31 -16.43 4.35 -0.91
C GLN A 31 -15.96 2.93 -0.55
N PHE A 32 -14.69 2.63 -0.79
CA PHE A 32 -14.09 1.35 -0.41
C PHE A 32 -14.11 1.14 1.10
N CYS A 33 -13.76 2.14 1.90
CA CYS A 33 -13.79 2.08 3.36
C CYS A 33 -15.21 1.85 3.87
N SER A 34 -16.19 2.57 3.33
CA SER A 34 -17.60 2.40 3.69
C SER A 34 -18.10 1.00 3.39
N LYS A 35 -17.90 0.51 2.15
CA LYS A 35 -18.32 -0.83 1.72
C LYS A 35 -17.70 -1.96 2.54
N ASN A 36 -16.46 -1.80 2.99
CA ASN A 36 -15.71 -2.81 3.72
C ASN A 36 -15.74 -2.62 5.25
N ASN A 37 -16.53 -1.65 5.75
CA ASN A 37 -16.58 -1.27 7.15
C ASN A 37 -15.18 -1.02 7.74
N ILE A 38 -14.35 -0.26 7.00
CA ILE A 38 -13.00 0.13 7.41
C ILE A 38 -13.09 1.43 8.18
N LYS A 39 -13.05 1.34 9.49
CA LYS A 39 -13.03 2.47 10.42
C LYS A 39 -12.22 2.12 11.66
N SER A 40 -11.58 3.10 12.25
CA SER A 40 -10.96 2.96 13.57
C SER A 40 -12.04 2.93 14.66
N THR A 41 -11.74 2.25 15.75
CA THR A 41 -12.58 2.19 16.94
C THR A 41 -11.79 2.64 18.14
N GLN A 42 -12.46 3.29 19.09
CA GLN A 42 -11.82 3.69 20.32
C GLN A 42 -11.40 2.45 21.12
N SER A 43 -10.17 2.45 21.61
CA SER A 43 -9.68 1.40 22.49
C SER A 43 -10.16 1.67 23.92
N ASN A 44 -10.53 0.62 24.63
CA ASN A 44 -10.87 0.70 26.08
C ASN A 44 -9.63 0.90 26.97
N SER A 45 -8.42 0.89 26.39
CA SER A 45 -7.19 1.17 27.13
C SER A 45 -7.15 2.64 27.53
N SER A 46 -6.82 2.91 28.80
CA SER A 46 -6.70 4.28 29.31
C SER A 46 -5.74 5.09 28.44
N SER A 47 -6.12 6.33 28.16
CA SER A 47 -5.40 7.29 27.29
C SER A 47 -3.95 7.60 27.73
N GLN A 48 -3.50 7.08 28.87
CA GLN A 48 -2.17 7.30 29.43
C GLN A 48 -1.12 6.27 28.99
N VAL A 49 -1.53 5.14 28.40
CA VAL A 49 -0.58 4.11 27.95
C VAL A 49 -0.34 4.18 26.46
N ASN A 50 0.93 4.39 26.07
CA ASN A 50 1.34 4.34 24.66
C ASN A 50 1.49 2.87 24.25
N ILE A 51 0.51 2.33 23.52
CA ILE A 51 0.60 0.98 22.97
C ILE A 51 1.22 1.09 21.58
N SER A 52 2.37 0.44 21.38
CA SER A 52 2.98 0.23 20.06
C SER A 52 2.40 -1.06 19.46
N ILE A 53 1.96 -0.97 18.24
CA ILE A 53 1.39 -2.09 17.48
C ILE A 53 2.24 -2.26 16.21
N SER A 54 2.68 -3.49 15.94
CA SER A 54 3.42 -3.84 14.73
C SER A 54 2.71 -4.93 13.96
N LEU A 55 2.64 -4.75 12.64
CA LEU A 55 2.16 -5.75 11.68
C LEU A 55 3.30 -6.05 10.72
N ASP A 56 3.67 -7.31 10.67
CA ASP A 56 4.82 -7.75 9.88
C ASP A 56 4.38 -8.65 8.72
N ASN A 57 5.18 -8.64 7.65
CA ASN A 57 5.05 -9.55 6.52
C ASN A 57 3.68 -9.50 5.81
N ILE A 58 3.05 -8.33 5.72
CA ILE A 58 1.82 -8.18 4.94
C ILE A 58 2.19 -8.23 3.46
N SER A 59 1.77 -9.26 2.75
CA SER A 59 2.11 -9.42 1.33
C SER A 59 1.57 -8.28 0.47
N VAL A 60 2.35 -7.84 -0.50
CA VAL A 60 1.98 -6.80 -1.47
C VAL A 60 2.51 -7.14 -2.86
N HIS A 61 1.77 -6.78 -3.89
CA HIS A 61 2.23 -6.79 -5.28
C HIS A 61 1.59 -5.64 -6.04
N SER A 62 2.32 -5.07 -6.98
CA SER A 62 1.84 -4.00 -7.85
C SER A 62 2.60 -4.02 -9.18
N ILE A 63 2.25 -3.11 -10.07
CA ILE A 63 2.89 -2.95 -11.38
C ILE A 63 3.71 -1.66 -11.38
N CYS A 64 5.02 -1.81 -11.61
CA CYS A 64 5.90 -0.65 -11.76
C CYS A 64 5.56 0.14 -13.04
N LYS A 65 5.21 1.43 -12.88
CA LYS A 65 4.80 2.30 -14.00
C LYS A 65 5.89 2.52 -15.05
N HIS A 66 7.19 2.28 -14.69
CA HIS A 66 8.31 2.50 -15.62
C HIS A 66 8.40 1.44 -16.72
N HIS A 67 8.14 0.17 -16.39
CA HIS A 67 8.33 -0.94 -17.33
C HIS A 67 7.10 -1.84 -17.45
N LEU A 68 6.02 -1.52 -16.78
CA LEU A 68 4.79 -2.33 -16.70
C LEU A 68 5.06 -3.78 -16.25
N LEU A 69 6.12 -3.97 -15.46
CA LEU A 69 6.47 -5.25 -14.87
C LEU A 69 6.12 -5.27 -13.38
N PRO A 70 5.73 -6.43 -12.83
CA PRO A 70 5.35 -6.52 -11.44
C PRO A 70 6.54 -6.30 -10.49
N PHE A 71 6.24 -5.72 -9.34
CA PHE A 71 7.07 -5.82 -8.14
C PHE A 71 6.22 -6.38 -7.00
N TYR A 72 6.84 -7.13 -6.11
CA TYR A 72 6.14 -7.83 -5.04
C TYR A 72 7.04 -8.03 -3.82
N GLY A 73 6.42 -8.19 -2.67
CA GLY A 73 7.16 -8.37 -1.42
C GLY A 73 6.26 -8.20 -0.21
N ASN A 74 6.77 -7.50 0.82
CA ASN A 74 6.10 -7.36 2.09
C ASN A 74 6.06 -5.90 2.55
N VAL A 75 4.96 -5.57 3.23
CA VAL A 75 4.74 -4.32 3.97
C VAL A 75 4.89 -4.63 5.46
N TYR A 76 5.57 -3.74 6.15
CA TYR A 76 5.71 -3.70 7.61
C TYR A 76 5.14 -2.38 8.10
N ILE A 77 4.26 -2.43 9.08
CA ILE A 77 3.60 -1.25 9.63
C ILE A 77 3.77 -1.27 11.14
N SER A 78 4.32 -0.20 11.71
CA SER A 78 4.38 -0.02 13.16
C SER A 78 3.81 1.34 13.53
N TYR A 79 2.99 1.41 14.54
CA TYR A 79 2.40 2.67 14.98
C TYR A 79 2.18 2.74 16.48
N ILE A 80 2.18 3.97 17.00
CA ILE A 80 1.77 4.27 18.37
C ILE A 80 0.40 4.94 18.31
N SER A 81 -0.59 4.29 18.92
CA SER A 81 -1.99 4.71 18.90
C SER A 81 -2.25 5.96 19.72
N LYS A 82 -3.20 6.81 19.30
CA LYS A 82 -3.84 7.88 20.09
C LYS A 82 -5.12 7.39 20.79
N GLY A 83 -5.17 6.14 21.19
CA GLY A 83 -6.37 5.54 21.81
C GLY A 83 -7.35 4.94 20.80
N PHE A 84 -6.95 4.80 19.55
CA PHE A 84 -7.76 4.17 18.50
C PHE A 84 -7.05 2.96 17.92
N VAL A 85 -7.81 1.96 17.52
CA VAL A 85 -7.30 0.75 16.87
C VAL A 85 -8.06 0.49 15.57
N LEU A 86 -7.37 -0.16 14.63
CA LEU A 86 -7.94 -0.64 13.38
C LEU A 86 -7.85 -2.17 13.35
N GLY A 87 -8.91 -2.84 12.96
CA GLY A 87 -8.90 -4.29 12.84
C GLY A 87 -7.79 -4.77 11.90
N LEU A 88 -6.99 -5.77 12.31
CA LEU A 88 -5.76 -6.18 11.63
C LEU A 88 -5.97 -6.53 10.15
N SER A 89 -7.07 -7.21 9.82
CA SER A 89 -7.42 -7.55 8.42
C SER A 89 -7.68 -6.32 7.53
N LYS A 90 -7.97 -5.15 8.12
CA LYS A 90 -8.25 -3.93 7.38
C LYS A 90 -6.99 -3.35 6.73
N PHE A 91 -5.83 -3.49 7.39
CA PHE A 91 -4.54 -3.09 6.81
C PHE A 91 -4.27 -3.82 5.50
N LYS A 92 -4.44 -5.15 5.48
CA LYS A 92 -4.27 -5.92 4.23
C LYS A 92 -5.22 -5.45 3.13
N ARG A 93 -6.49 -5.20 3.46
CA ARG A 93 -7.48 -4.72 2.48
C ARG A 93 -7.11 -3.34 1.91
N ILE A 94 -6.61 -2.43 2.75
CA ILE A 94 -6.15 -1.10 2.31
C ILE A 94 -4.96 -1.24 1.38
N ILE A 95 -3.96 -2.06 1.76
CA ILE A 95 -2.78 -2.32 0.94
C ILE A 95 -3.19 -2.90 -0.42
N ASP A 96 -4.07 -3.90 -0.45
CA ASP A 96 -4.56 -4.50 -1.71
C ASP A 96 -5.32 -3.50 -2.59
N PHE A 97 -6.09 -2.63 -1.98
CA PHE A 97 -6.80 -1.58 -2.71
C PHE A 97 -5.82 -0.60 -3.35
N LEU A 98 -4.82 -0.12 -2.59
CA LEU A 98 -3.86 0.88 -3.04
C LEU A 98 -2.83 0.32 -4.03
N SER A 99 -2.49 -0.97 -3.92
CA SER A 99 -1.52 -1.61 -4.81
C SER A 99 -2.05 -1.94 -6.21
N LYS A 100 -3.37 -1.87 -6.41
CA LYS A 100 -4.01 -2.06 -7.73
C LYS A 100 -3.99 -0.79 -8.57
N GLU A 101 -2.79 -0.26 -8.78
CA GLU A 101 -2.51 0.91 -9.61
C GLU A 101 -1.11 0.80 -10.22
N PHE A 102 -0.90 1.37 -11.41
CA PHE A 102 0.44 1.55 -11.96
C PHE A 102 1.19 2.59 -11.13
N THR A 103 2.19 2.17 -10.37
CA THR A 103 2.85 3.02 -9.38
C THR A 103 4.34 2.72 -9.27
N THR A 104 5.07 3.52 -8.53
CA THR A 104 6.41 3.16 -8.03
C THR A 104 6.30 2.60 -6.61
N GLN A 105 7.36 1.96 -6.14
CA GLN A 105 7.40 1.49 -4.75
C GLN A 105 7.36 2.66 -3.77
N GLU A 106 8.03 3.77 -4.10
CA GLU A 106 8.08 5.00 -3.32
C GLU A 106 6.68 5.61 -3.18
N ASP A 107 5.99 5.83 -4.31
CA ASP A 107 4.63 6.36 -4.32
C ASP A 107 3.66 5.47 -3.54
N LEU A 108 3.78 4.14 -3.69
CA LEU A 108 2.95 3.19 -2.97
C LEU A 108 3.19 3.25 -1.46
N THR A 109 4.47 3.36 -1.03
CA THR A 109 4.82 3.50 0.39
C THR A 109 4.20 4.76 0.98
N TYR A 110 4.32 5.89 0.29
CA TYR A 110 3.76 7.16 0.69
C TYR A 110 2.22 7.08 0.80
N ARG A 111 1.56 6.52 -0.21
CA ARG A 111 0.10 6.39 -0.22
C ARG A 111 -0.41 5.47 0.90
N ILE A 112 0.25 4.35 1.16
CA ILE A 112 -0.13 3.47 2.28
C ILE A 112 -0.08 4.25 3.60
N ALA A 113 0.99 4.99 3.88
CA ALA A 113 1.11 5.79 5.09
C ALA A 113 0.01 6.86 5.18
N THR A 114 -0.19 7.64 4.10
CA THR A 114 -1.19 8.70 4.00
C THR A 114 -2.60 8.19 4.25
N TYR A 115 -3.00 7.10 3.59
CA TYR A 115 -4.34 6.56 3.72
C TYR A 115 -4.60 5.89 5.08
N ILE A 116 -3.56 5.35 5.73
CA ILE A 116 -3.68 4.90 7.12
C ILE A 116 -3.92 6.08 8.05
N LEU A 117 -3.20 7.20 7.88
CA LEU A 117 -3.41 8.40 8.70
C LEU A 117 -4.82 8.99 8.57
N LYS A 118 -5.42 8.93 7.37
CA LYS A 118 -6.80 9.41 7.13
C LYS A 118 -7.85 8.68 7.99
N ILE A 119 -7.58 7.45 8.42
CA ILE A 119 -8.56 6.61 9.12
C ILE A 119 -8.15 6.21 10.54
N LEU A 120 -6.88 6.35 10.90
CA LEU A 120 -6.36 5.91 12.19
C LEU A 120 -5.53 7.02 12.85
N PRO A 121 -6.03 7.66 13.90
CA PRO A 121 -5.28 8.64 14.68
C PRO A 121 -4.10 7.97 15.40
N VAL A 122 -2.87 8.39 15.07
CA VAL A 122 -1.64 7.84 15.65
C VAL A 122 -0.70 8.96 16.10
N LYS A 123 0.18 8.66 17.07
CA LYS A 123 1.29 9.54 17.48
C LYS A 123 2.50 9.40 16.58
N THR A 124 2.71 8.19 16.09
CA THR A 124 3.82 7.83 15.22
C THR A 124 3.38 6.71 14.30
N LEU A 125 3.78 6.77 13.05
CA LEU A 125 3.53 5.75 12.05
C LEU A 125 4.82 5.47 11.27
N TYR A 126 5.19 4.20 11.20
CA TYR A 126 6.25 3.68 10.34
C TYR A 126 5.63 2.75 9.30
N VAL A 127 5.95 2.98 8.03
CA VAL A 127 5.60 2.08 6.94
C VAL A 127 6.87 1.73 6.17
N THR A 128 7.13 0.46 6.01
CA THR A 128 8.27 -0.06 5.26
C THR A 128 7.78 -1.04 4.20
N LEU A 129 8.17 -0.84 2.95
CA LEU A 129 8.00 -1.81 1.87
C LEU A 129 9.36 -2.41 1.52
N LYS A 130 9.42 -3.75 1.46
CA LYS A 130 10.58 -4.48 0.96
C LYS A 130 10.13 -5.36 -0.18
N CYS A 131 10.57 -5.04 -1.41
CA CYS A 131 10.08 -5.67 -2.63
C CYS A 131 11.22 -6.10 -3.57
N VAL A 132 10.90 -7.11 -4.36
CA VAL A 132 11.66 -7.56 -5.52
C VAL A 132 11.02 -6.97 -6.77
N HIS A 133 11.83 -6.45 -7.69
CA HIS A 133 11.38 -5.83 -8.94
C HIS A 133 11.67 -6.73 -10.13
N SER A 134 10.64 -7.23 -10.80
CA SER A 134 10.82 -8.09 -11.98
C SER A 134 11.62 -7.39 -13.10
N CYS A 135 11.56 -6.06 -13.20
CA CYS A 135 12.34 -5.31 -14.19
C CYS A 135 13.86 -5.38 -13.95
N MET A 136 14.31 -5.69 -12.75
CA MET A 136 15.72 -5.93 -12.43
C MET A 136 16.14 -7.38 -12.69
N ILE A 137 15.18 -8.31 -12.69
CA ILE A 137 15.42 -9.75 -12.84
C ILE A 137 15.41 -10.18 -14.30
N VAL A 138 14.34 -9.84 -15.04
CA VAL A 138 14.07 -10.44 -16.36
C VAL A 138 14.75 -9.70 -17.52
N ARG A 139 15.28 -8.51 -17.26
CA ARG A 139 15.92 -7.67 -18.28
C ARG A 139 17.05 -6.82 -17.67
N GLY A 140 17.80 -6.14 -18.52
CA GLY A 140 18.86 -5.20 -18.12
C GLY A 140 19.91 -5.90 -17.25
N ILE A 141 19.99 -5.51 -15.98
CA ILE A 141 21.03 -5.96 -15.04
C ILE A 141 20.89 -7.44 -14.64
N LYS A 142 19.70 -8.03 -14.73
CA LYS A 142 19.40 -9.45 -14.44
C LYS A 142 19.86 -9.91 -13.04
N ASP A 143 19.70 -9.04 -12.04
CA ASP A 143 20.03 -9.37 -10.66
C ASP A 143 18.83 -10.07 -9.98
N LEU A 144 19.05 -11.33 -9.59
CA LEU A 144 18.03 -12.18 -8.96
C LEU A 144 17.89 -11.96 -7.45
N ASN A 145 18.87 -11.33 -6.82
CA ASN A 145 18.99 -11.27 -5.36
C ASN A 145 18.68 -9.90 -4.76
N SER A 146 18.64 -8.85 -5.58
CA SER A 146 18.40 -7.50 -5.07
C SER A 146 16.98 -7.30 -4.59
N THR A 147 16.86 -6.62 -3.46
CA THR A 147 15.58 -6.13 -2.93
C THR A 147 15.66 -4.64 -2.70
N THR A 148 14.59 -3.93 -3.05
CA THR A 148 14.45 -2.50 -2.76
C THR A 148 13.66 -2.32 -1.47
N THR A 149 14.13 -1.44 -0.59
CA THR A 149 13.43 -1.10 0.65
C THR A 149 13.13 0.39 0.66
N THR A 150 11.86 0.74 0.77
CA THR A 150 11.37 2.11 0.97
C THR A 150 10.76 2.23 2.36
N LYS A 151 11.01 3.36 3.03
CA LYS A 151 10.54 3.61 4.40
C LYS A 151 9.98 5.02 4.50
N ILE A 152 8.91 5.15 5.25
CA ILE A 152 8.38 6.45 5.69
C ILE A 152 8.15 6.40 7.20
N CYS A 153 8.50 7.49 7.87
CA CYS A 153 8.27 7.68 9.29
C CYS A 153 7.57 9.02 9.48
N LEU A 154 6.42 9.01 10.13
CA LEU A 154 5.63 10.19 10.42
C LEU A 154 5.38 10.27 11.92
N HIS A 155 5.70 11.40 12.52
CA HIS A 155 5.48 11.70 13.93
C HIS A 155 4.44 12.79 14.10
N GLU A 156 3.78 12.86 15.25
CA GLU A 156 2.85 13.92 15.60
C GLU A 156 3.47 15.32 15.48
N ARG A 157 4.80 15.43 15.66
CA ARG A 157 5.55 16.69 15.51
C ARG A 157 5.66 17.16 14.05
N ASP A 158 5.40 16.29 13.09
CA ASP A 158 5.43 16.58 11.65
C ASP A 158 4.07 17.14 11.18
N GLU A 159 3.41 17.95 12.04
CA GLU A 159 2.07 18.50 11.78
C GLU A 159 1.96 19.21 10.43
N GLY A 160 3.04 19.89 9.99
CA GLY A 160 3.10 20.52 8.67
C GLY A 160 2.91 19.52 7.53
N ILE A 161 3.65 18.44 7.56
CA ILE A 161 3.57 17.34 6.55
C ILE A 161 2.24 16.63 6.64
N ILE A 162 1.79 16.34 7.87
CA ILE A 162 0.51 15.66 8.11
C ILE A 162 -0.65 16.54 7.61
N ASN A 163 -0.61 17.85 7.88
CA ASN A 163 -1.63 18.80 7.43
C ASN A 163 -1.62 18.98 5.90
N GLU A 164 -0.46 18.95 5.26
CA GLU A 164 -0.35 18.96 3.80
C GLU A 164 -0.98 17.70 3.20
N ILE A 165 -0.64 16.52 3.76
CA ILE A 165 -1.24 15.22 3.39
C ILE A 165 -2.78 15.24 3.58
N MET A 166 -3.27 15.94 4.59
CA MET A 166 -4.71 16.02 4.92
C MET A 166 -5.46 17.10 4.15
N LYS A 167 -4.76 18.08 3.54
CA LYS A 167 -5.38 19.14 2.72
C LYS A 167 -5.77 18.68 1.32
N ASP A 168 -5.15 17.62 0.83
CA ASP A 168 -5.48 17.01 -0.46
C ASP A 168 -6.73 16.10 -0.37
N ILE A 169 -7.55 16.30 0.67
CA ILE A 169 -8.84 15.66 0.93
C ILE A 169 -9.96 16.65 0.64
#